data_fda45dafd37ab1b929659d37486b6813
#
_entry.id   fda45dafd37ab1b929659d37486b6813
#
_cell.length_a   1.000
_cell.length_b   1.000
_cell.length_c   1.000
_cell.angle_alpha   90.00
_cell.angle_beta   90.00
_cell.angle_gamma   90.00
#
_symmetry.space_group_name_H-M   'P 1'
#
loop_
_entity.id
_entity.type
_entity.pdbx_description
1 polymer ?
#
loop_
_entity_poly.entity_id
_entity_poly.type
_entity_poly.pdbx_seq_one_letter_code
_entity_poly.pdbx_strand_id
1 'polypeptide(L)'
;TPPAVFTLAGAPGNCTGAVVNGSYATANTLNFTNTVKINVNVTTVGTYSITTTKNGMTFSATGIFTATGVQPVTLIGSGTPTVNGDNIIPITVGTTTCNFTVPVGTPAVGFLGGTPGSCTPVAISGTYMAGTALVSAANTVQIQVNVTTLGVYSIATNTVNGISFAASGSFTVLGAQALTLNGTGTPTAGGTQNF
;
A
#
# COMPACT_ATOMS: atom_id res chain seq x y z
N THR A 1 -10.42 -20.17 -17.65
CA THR A 1 -10.83 -20.64 -16.30
C THR A 1 -12.18 -20.02 -15.99
N PRO A 2 -13.19 -20.79 -15.53
CA PRO A 2 -14.51 -20.25 -15.19
C PRO A 2 -14.42 -19.30 -13.98
N PRO A 3 -15.43 -18.44 -13.76
CA PRO A 3 -15.50 -17.59 -12.58
C PRO A 3 -15.57 -18.44 -11.30
N ALA A 4 -14.91 -17.97 -10.24
CA ALA A 4 -15.01 -18.57 -8.92
C ALA A 4 -16.37 -18.24 -8.27
N VAL A 5 -16.83 -19.15 -7.40
CA VAL A 5 -17.96 -18.88 -6.49
C VAL A 5 -17.42 -18.75 -5.08
N PHE A 6 -17.68 -17.62 -4.45
CA PHE A 6 -17.19 -17.30 -3.11
C PHE A 6 -18.06 -16.23 -2.41
N THR A 7 -17.94 -16.14 -1.12
CA THR A 7 -18.62 -15.15 -0.27
C THR A 7 -17.59 -14.39 0.57
N LEU A 8 -17.96 -13.21 1.03
CA LEU A 8 -17.12 -12.41 1.95
C LEU A 8 -17.23 -12.97 3.37
N ALA A 9 -16.10 -13.24 4.00
CA ALA A 9 -16.07 -13.64 5.40
C ALA A 9 -16.46 -12.45 6.30
N GLY A 10 -17.43 -12.67 7.19
CA GLY A 10 -17.97 -11.64 8.10
C GLY A 10 -19.20 -10.91 7.60
N ALA A 11 -19.69 -11.23 6.38
CA ALA A 11 -20.96 -10.67 5.90
C ALA A 11 -22.18 -11.27 6.64
N PRO A 12 -23.24 -10.49 6.92
CA PRO A 12 -23.33 -9.04 6.80
C PRO A 12 -22.73 -8.34 8.04
N GLY A 13 -21.76 -7.46 7.89
CA GLY A 13 -21.13 -6.77 9.02
C GLY A 13 -19.72 -6.34 8.70
N ASN A 14 -18.80 -6.47 9.66
CA ASN A 14 -17.39 -6.21 9.42
C ASN A 14 -16.74 -7.42 8.74
N CYS A 15 -15.89 -7.15 7.73
CA CYS A 15 -15.14 -8.20 7.05
C CYS A 15 -14.20 -8.90 8.05
N THR A 16 -14.38 -10.21 8.25
CA THR A 16 -13.57 -10.96 9.22
C THR A 16 -12.10 -10.99 8.78
N GLY A 17 -11.20 -10.64 9.71
CA GLY A 17 -9.76 -10.62 9.46
C GLY A 17 -9.30 -9.52 8.51
N ALA A 18 -10.10 -8.45 8.34
CA ALA A 18 -9.66 -7.28 7.58
C ALA A 18 -8.45 -6.62 8.24
N VAL A 19 -7.40 -6.39 7.44
CA VAL A 19 -6.18 -5.67 7.86
C VAL A 19 -5.90 -4.57 6.85
N VAL A 20 -5.90 -3.33 7.33
CA VAL A 20 -5.59 -2.14 6.53
C VAL A 20 -4.12 -1.79 6.73
N ASN A 21 -3.36 -1.72 5.65
CA ASN A 21 -1.93 -1.40 5.67
C ASN A 21 -1.67 -0.11 4.90
N GLY A 22 -0.58 0.55 5.26
CA GLY A 22 -0.20 1.84 4.72
C GLY A 22 -0.82 3.01 5.49
N SER A 23 -0.48 4.21 5.10
CA SER A 23 -1.02 5.44 5.68
C SER A 23 -1.87 6.17 4.66
N TYR A 24 -3.00 6.66 5.12
CA TYR A 24 -4.01 7.30 4.30
C TYR A 24 -4.17 8.74 4.75
N ALA A 25 -4.02 9.69 3.83
CA ALA A 25 -4.23 11.10 4.09
C ALA A 25 -5.07 11.74 2.99
N THR A 26 -5.89 12.74 3.33
CA THR A 26 -6.63 13.52 2.34
C THR A 26 -5.65 14.20 1.37
N ALA A 27 -6.06 14.30 0.09
CA ALA A 27 -5.27 14.90 -0.98
C ALA A 27 -3.95 14.15 -1.36
N ASN A 28 -3.59 13.07 -0.67
CA ASN A 28 -2.43 12.24 -1.04
C ASN A 28 -2.89 11.04 -1.86
N THR A 29 -2.35 10.89 -3.06
CA THR A 29 -2.65 9.73 -3.92
C THR A 29 -2.11 8.45 -3.29
N LEU A 30 -2.95 7.41 -3.27
CA LEU A 30 -2.57 6.08 -2.76
C LEU A 30 -1.52 5.45 -3.68
N ASN A 31 -0.67 4.62 -3.09
CA ASN A 31 0.39 3.89 -3.79
C ASN A 31 0.38 2.40 -3.38
N PHE A 32 1.34 1.62 -3.85
CA PHE A 32 1.41 0.18 -3.63
C PHE A 32 1.54 -0.25 -2.16
N THR A 33 1.83 0.66 -1.22
CA THR A 33 1.85 0.37 0.23
C THR A 33 0.44 0.40 0.84
N ASN A 34 -0.52 1.04 0.17
CA ASN A 34 -1.91 1.17 0.62
C ASN A 34 -2.69 -0.08 0.20
N THR A 35 -2.85 -1.01 1.11
CA THR A 35 -3.53 -2.28 0.82
C THR A 35 -4.54 -2.63 1.90
N VAL A 36 -5.54 -3.43 1.53
CA VAL A 36 -6.49 -4.02 2.48
C VAL A 36 -6.54 -5.52 2.24
N LYS A 37 -6.18 -6.29 3.25
CA LYS A 37 -6.36 -7.74 3.24
C LYS A 37 -7.73 -8.07 3.80
N ILE A 38 -8.49 -8.91 3.11
CA ILE A 38 -9.78 -9.48 3.56
C ILE A 38 -9.74 -10.99 3.41
N ASN A 39 -10.66 -11.70 4.09
CA ASN A 39 -10.85 -13.12 3.88
C ASN A 39 -12.14 -13.38 3.10
N VAL A 40 -12.10 -14.39 2.23
CA VAL A 40 -13.25 -14.88 1.47
C VAL A 40 -13.41 -16.38 1.69
N ASN A 41 -14.66 -16.90 1.59
CA ASN A 41 -14.95 -18.33 1.64
C ASN A 41 -15.22 -18.82 0.23
N VAL A 42 -14.25 -19.53 -0.37
CA VAL A 42 -14.32 -20.07 -1.74
C VAL A 42 -15.03 -21.40 -1.72
N THR A 43 -16.12 -21.52 -2.50
CA THR A 43 -16.85 -22.77 -2.71
C THR A 43 -16.53 -23.44 -4.05
N THR A 44 -16.21 -22.62 -5.08
CA THR A 44 -15.77 -23.12 -6.38
C THR A 44 -14.54 -22.32 -6.83
N VAL A 45 -13.46 -23.03 -7.17
CA VAL A 45 -12.22 -22.42 -7.68
C VAL A 45 -12.44 -21.79 -9.05
N GLY A 46 -11.65 -20.76 -9.36
CA GLY A 46 -11.77 -20.04 -10.62
C GLY A 46 -11.25 -18.61 -10.54
N THR A 47 -11.49 -17.82 -11.56
CA THR A 47 -11.08 -16.42 -11.62
C THR A 47 -11.96 -15.54 -10.72
N TYR A 48 -11.35 -14.52 -10.11
CA TYR A 48 -12.06 -13.52 -9.35
C TYR A 48 -11.66 -12.10 -9.74
N SER A 49 -12.60 -11.18 -9.57
CA SER A 49 -12.38 -9.74 -9.63
C SER A 49 -13.20 -9.09 -8.51
N ILE A 50 -12.54 -8.39 -7.62
CA ILE A 50 -13.14 -7.71 -6.48
C ILE A 50 -12.75 -6.23 -6.57
N THR A 51 -13.72 -5.34 -6.47
CA THR A 51 -13.47 -3.90 -6.44
C THR A 51 -14.51 -3.18 -5.59
N THR A 52 -14.07 -2.12 -4.91
CA THR A 52 -14.96 -1.20 -4.21
C THR A 52 -14.39 0.20 -4.27
N THR A 53 -15.26 1.21 -4.31
CA THR A 53 -14.87 2.63 -4.36
C THR A 53 -15.69 3.43 -3.37
N LYS A 54 -15.02 4.23 -2.55
CA LYS A 54 -15.66 5.20 -1.65
C LYS A 54 -14.70 6.33 -1.29
N ASN A 55 -15.22 7.54 -1.19
CA ASN A 55 -14.51 8.74 -0.73
C ASN A 55 -13.15 8.95 -1.44
N GLY A 56 -13.13 8.76 -2.77
CA GLY A 56 -11.94 8.93 -3.60
C GLY A 56 -10.94 7.76 -3.57
N MET A 57 -11.20 6.73 -2.76
CA MET A 57 -10.38 5.52 -2.67
C MET A 57 -11.03 4.38 -3.43
N THR A 58 -10.26 3.67 -4.24
CA THR A 58 -10.66 2.41 -4.89
C THR A 58 -9.74 1.30 -4.40
N PHE A 59 -10.33 0.19 -3.97
CA PHE A 59 -9.62 -1.02 -3.57
C PHE A 59 -10.00 -2.16 -4.50
N SER A 60 -9.01 -2.80 -5.13
CA SER A 60 -9.27 -3.84 -6.12
C SER A 60 -8.25 -4.97 -6.07
N ALA A 61 -8.71 -6.17 -6.45
CA ALA A 61 -7.86 -7.33 -6.69
C ALA A 61 -8.48 -8.22 -7.76
N THR A 62 -7.63 -8.82 -8.57
CA THR A 62 -7.98 -9.86 -9.53
C THR A 62 -7.04 -11.05 -9.37
N GLY A 63 -7.51 -12.25 -9.67
CA GLY A 63 -6.67 -13.44 -9.57
C GLY A 63 -7.43 -14.72 -9.84
N ILE A 64 -6.86 -15.83 -9.38
CA ILE A 64 -7.43 -17.17 -9.52
C ILE A 64 -7.38 -17.83 -8.14
N PHE A 65 -8.52 -18.34 -7.65
CA PHE A 65 -8.54 -19.25 -6.51
C PHE A 65 -8.24 -20.66 -6.99
N THR A 66 -7.22 -21.28 -6.42
CA THR A 66 -6.79 -22.65 -6.72
C THR A 66 -7.24 -23.66 -5.66
N ALA A 67 -7.78 -23.18 -4.53
CA ALA A 67 -8.29 -24.01 -3.44
C ALA A 67 -9.62 -23.45 -2.92
N THR A 68 -10.46 -24.33 -2.39
CA THR A 68 -11.69 -23.99 -1.67
C THR A 68 -11.41 -23.67 -0.21
N GLY A 69 -12.41 -23.13 0.51
CA GLY A 69 -12.30 -22.72 1.91
C GLY A 69 -11.92 -21.27 2.08
N VAL A 70 -11.44 -20.91 3.28
CA VAL A 70 -11.05 -19.54 3.60
C VAL A 70 -9.76 -19.17 2.88
N GLN A 71 -9.82 -18.12 2.05
CA GLN A 71 -8.67 -17.61 1.30
C GLN A 71 -8.47 -16.12 1.60
N PRO A 72 -7.25 -15.67 1.89
CA PRO A 72 -6.94 -14.25 1.99
C PRO A 72 -6.85 -13.61 0.61
N VAL A 73 -7.40 -12.41 0.47
CA VAL A 73 -7.27 -11.56 -0.73
C VAL A 73 -6.73 -10.22 -0.31
N THR A 74 -5.66 -9.77 -0.96
CA THR A 74 -5.11 -8.42 -0.76
C THR A 74 -5.61 -7.51 -1.87
N LEU A 75 -6.38 -6.50 -1.49
CA LEU A 75 -6.87 -5.44 -2.36
C LEU A 75 -5.82 -4.33 -2.39
N ILE A 76 -5.48 -3.84 -3.57
CA ILE A 76 -4.56 -2.71 -3.76
C ILE A 76 -5.37 -1.43 -3.83
N GLY A 77 -4.97 -0.44 -3.03
CA GLY A 77 -5.58 0.88 -3.00
C GLY A 77 -5.07 1.77 -4.12
N SER A 78 -5.96 2.57 -4.68
CA SER A 78 -5.68 3.61 -5.67
C SER A 78 -6.61 4.80 -5.48
N GLY A 79 -6.34 5.90 -6.19
CA GLY A 79 -7.12 7.14 -6.06
C GLY A 79 -6.60 8.03 -4.93
N THR A 80 -7.38 9.03 -4.54
CA THR A 80 -6.99 10.04 -3.54
C THR A 80 -8.11 10.20 -2.52
N PRO A 81 -7.86 9.94 -1.22
CA PRO A 81 -8.85 10.10 -0.17
C PRO A 81 -9.37 11.54 -0.10
N THR A 82 -10.68 11.71 0.00
CA THR A 82 -11.34 13.02 0.03
C THR A 82 -11.94 13.37 1.39
N VAL A 83 -12.10 12.39 2.30
CA VAL A 83 -12.75 12.56 3.60
C VAL A 83 -11.81 12.15 4.72
N ASN A 84 -11.53 13.07 5.65
CA ASN A 84 -10.75 12.81 6.87
C ASN A 84 -11.57 12.02 7.90
N GLY A 85 -10.89 11.26 8.76
CA GLY A 85 -11.48 10.42 9.80
C GLY A 85 -11.67 8.97 9.35
N ASP A 86 -12.47 8.22 10.10
CA ASP A 86 -12.73 6.81 9.85
C ASP A 86 -13.71 6.63 8.67
N ASN A 87 -13.21 6.08 7.59
CA ASN A 87 -13.98 5.80 6.39
C ASN A 87 -14.43 4.34 6.37
N ILE A 88 -15.70 4.08 6.62
CA ILE A 88 -16.30 2.75 6.52
C ILE A 88 -16.54 2.43 5.03
N ILE A 89 -15.80 1.49 4.49
CA ILE A 89 -15.82 1.10 3.07
C ILE A 89 -16.62 -0.20 2.93
N PRO A 90 -17.81 -0.19 2.29
CA PRO A 90 -18.55 -1.40 1.99
C PRO A 90 -17.90 -2.12 0.79
N ILE A 91 -17.80 -3.42 0.88
CA ILE A 91 -17.41 -4.29 -0.24
C ILE A 91 -18.48 -5.34 -0.47
N THR A 92 -18.85 -5.57 -1.73
CA THR A 92 -19.92 -6.50 -2.12
C THR A 92 -19.39 -7.49 -3.13
N VAL A 93 -19.71 -8.76 -2.93
CA VAL A 93 -19.46 -9.85 -3.87
C VAL A 93 -20.72 -10.70 -3.96
N GLY A 94 -21.31 -10.76 -5.14
CA GLY A 94 -22.63 -11.40 -5.34
C GLY A 94 -23.68 -10.78 -4.43
N THR A 95 -24.24 -11.56 -3.52
CA THR A 95 -25.24 -11.11 -2.54
C THR A 95 -24.66 -10.80 -1.16
N THR A 96 -23.34 -10.97 -0.96
CA THR A 96 -22.68 -10.75 0.34
C THR A 96 -21.99 -9.40 0.39
N THR A 97 -22.21 -8.67 1.50
CA THR A 97 -21.57 -7.36 1.75
C THR A 97 -20.97 -7.36 3.14
N CYS A 98 -19.73 -6.90 3.27
CA CYS A 98 -19.13 -6.56 4.57
C CYS A 98 -18.42 -5.20 4.48
N ASN A 99 -17.98 -4.68 5.62
CA ASN A 99 -17.34 -3.39 5.72
C ASN A 99 -15.93 -3.53 6.30
N PHE A 100 -15.02 -2.67 5.88
CA PHE A 100 -13.75 -2.42 6.57
C PHE A 100 -13.57 -0.91 6.78
N THR A 101 -12.79 -0.53 7.79
CA THR A 101 -12.57 0.89 8.13
C THR A 101 -11.18 1.32 7.74
N VAL A 102 -11.07 2.41 6.96
CA VAL A 102 -9.81 3.05 6.59
C VAL A 102 -9.69 4.38 7.35
N PRO A 103 -8.76 4.51 8.30
CA PRO A 103 -8.50 5.78 8.97
C PRO A 103 -7.72 6.71 8.02
N VAL A 104 -8.28 7.87 7.72
CA VAL A 104 -7.67 8.89 6.85
C VAL A 104 -7.32 10.11 7.69
N GLY A 105 -6.05 10.50 7.70
CA GLY A 105 -5.55 11.68 8.41
C GLY A 105 -5.41 12.92 7.53
N THR A 106 -4.91 14.00 8.13
CA THR A 106 -4.42 15.18 7.39
C THR A 106 -3.00 14.92 6.89
N PRO A 107 -2.63 15.39 5.69
CA PRO A 107 -1.28 15.18 5.18
C PRO A 107 -0.24 16.01 5.95
N ALA A 108 0.93 15.42 6.15
CA ALA A 108 2.11 16.16 6.57
C ALA A 108 2.64 17.04 5.45
N VAL A 109 3.29 18.14 5.78
CA VAL A 109 4.02 19.00 4.83
C VAL A 109 5.49 19.02 5.21
N GLY A 110 6.35 18.95 4.21
CA GLY A 110 7.81 19.00 4.37
C GLY A 110 8.53 19.01 3.03
N PHE A 111 9.85 19.01 3.07
CA PHE A 111 10.71 18.91 1.87
C PHE A 111 11.85 17.93 2.12
N LEU A 112 12.34 17.32 1.04
CA LEU A 112 13.46 16.38 1.12
C LEU A 112 14.78 17.14 1.35
N GLY A 113 15.65 16.58 2.17
CA GLY A 113 17.01 17.09 2.34
C GLY A 113 17.78 17.02 1.02
N GLY A 114 18.52 18.09 0.71
CA GLY A 114 19.30 18.20 -0.53
C GLY A 114 18.56 18.77 -1.74
N THR A 115 17.27 19.11 -1.61
CA THR A 115 16.51 19.74 -2.71
C THR A 115 16.90 21.21 -2.94
N PRO A 116 16.93 21.69 -4.22
CA PRO A 116 16.82 20.94 -5.46
C PRO A 116 18.12 20.20 -5.79
N GLY A 117 18.03 18.91 -6.16
CA GLY A 117 19.18 18.07 -6.50
C GLY A 117 19.08 16.68 -5.92
N SER A 118 20.22 16.05 -5.64
CA SER A 118 20.26 14.72 -5.03
C SER A 118 19.88 14.79 -3.56
N CYS A 119 19.08 13.82 -3.10
CA CYS A 119 18.77 13.71 -1.67
C CYS A 119 20.05 13.61 -0.83
N THR A 120 20.13 14.38 0.27
CA THR A 120 21.26 14.33 1.21
C THR A 120 20.76 14.53 2.63
N PRO A 121 21.29 13.78 3.63
CA PRO A 121 22.11 12.58 3.44
C PRO A 121 21.29 11.40 2.92
N VAL A 122 21.94 10.46 2.23
CA VAL A 122 21.35 9.19 1.80
C VAL A 122 22.21 8.05 2.33
N ALA A 123 21.57 7.03 2.93
CA ALA A 123 22.20 5.77 3.28
C ALA A 123 21.46 4.61 2.62
N ILE A 124 22.19 3.74 1.94
CA ILE A 124 21.65 2.58 1.24
C ILE A 124 22.12 1.33 1.99
N SER A 125 21.19 0.44 2.30
CA SER A 125 21.47 -0.83 3.00
C SER A 125 20.96 -2.01 2.17
N GLY A 126 21.61 -3.16 2.36
CA GLY A 126 21.28 -4.42 1.70
C GLY A 126 22.08 -4.68 0.42
N THR A 127 21.87 -5.87 -0.13
CA THR A 127 22.51 -6.33 -1.37
C THR A 127 21.48 -6.31 -2.49
N TYR A 128 21.86 -5.76 -3.64
CA TYR A 128 21.00 -5.60 -4.81
C TYR A 128 21.59 -6.41 -5.97
N MET A 129 20.94 -7.53 -6.34
CA MET A 129 21.38 -8.43 -7.41
C MET A 129 20.29 -8.56 -8.47
N ALA A 130 20.68 -8.46 -9.74
CA ALA A 130 19.75 -8.72 -10.84
C ALA A 130 19.15 -10.13 -10.73
N GLY A 131 17.83 -10.25 -10.94
CA GLY A 131 17.09 -11.50 -10.83
C GLY A 131 16.76 -11.96 -9.40
N THR A 132 17.21 -11.24 -8.36
CA THR A 132 16.92 -11.58 -6.96
C THR A 132 15.94 -10.57 -6.37
N ALA A 133 14.78 -11.05 -5.86
CA ALA A 133 13.78 -10.18 -5.23
C ALA A 133 14.33 -9.50 -3.97
N LEU A 134 14.00 -8.23 -3.79
CA LEU A 134 14.39 -7.48 -2.61
C LEU A 134 13.68 -8.00 -1.35
N VAL A 135 14.40 -7.99 -0.23
CA VAL A 135 13.87 -8.25 1.11
C VAL A 135 13.62 -6.90 1.78
N SER A 136 12.36 -6.55 1.96
CA SER A 136 11.91 -5.22 2.38
C SER A 136 12.61 -4.68 3.64
N ALA A 137 12.84 -5.53 4.66
CA ALA A 137 13.52 -5.12 5.89
C ALA A 137 15.05 -4.99 5.75
N ALA A 138 15.65 -5.58 4.71
CA ALA A 138 17.11 -5.58 4.49
C ALA A 138 17.52 -4.58 3.39
N ASN A 139 16.74 -4.48 2.34
CA ASN A 139 17.00 -3.58 1.23
C ASN A 139 16.29 -2.24 1.46
N THR A 140 17.01 -1.28 2.03
CA THR A 140 16.41 0.00 2.45
C THR A 140 17.24 1.19 1.95
N VAL A 141 16.55 2.33 1.83
CA VAL A 141 17.18 3.63 1.59
C VAL A 141 16.72 4.59 2.68
N GLN A 142 17.64 5.19 3.40
CA GLN A 142 17.35 6.23 4.37
C GLN A 142 17.59 7.61 3.73
N ILE A 143 16.59 8.47 3.85
CA ILE A 143 16.62 9.86 3.39
C ILE A 143 16.31 10.80 4.55
N GLN A 144 16.56 12.10 4.38
CA GLN A 144 16.12 13.13 5.31
C GLN A 144 14.90 13.87 4.78
N VAL A 145 13.92 14.08 5.66
CA VAL A 145 12.74 14.93 5.40
C VAL A 145 12.73 16.05 6.43
N ASN A 146 12.63 17.30 5.99
CA ASN A 146 12.44 18.43 6.89
C ASN A 146 10.95 18.74 6.99
N VAL A 147 10.35 18.36 8.12
CA VAL A 147 8.90 18.43 8.38
C VAL A 147 8.50 19.83 8.84
N THR A 148 7.57 20.47 8.13
CA THR A 148 7.03 21.80 8.45
C THR A 148 5.62 21.75 9.01
N THR A 149 4.85 20.70 8.72
CA THR A 149 3.51 20.45 9.28
C THR A 149 3.37 18.99 9.64
N LEU A 150 2.94 18.70 10.86
CA LEU A 150 2.69 17.33 11.35
C LEU A 150 1.51 16.70 10.61
N GLY A 151 1.55 15.40 10.46
CA GLY A 151 0.46 14.66 9.81
C GLY A 151 0.92 13.33 9.22
N VAL A 152 0.07 12.74 8.42
CA VAL A 152 0.29 11.45 7.76
C VAL A 152 1.13 11.65 6.50
N TYR A 153 2.09 10.77 6.26
CA TYR A 153 2.87 10.73 5.03
C TYR A 153 2.78 9.38 4.32
N SER A 154 2.90 9.42 3.01
CA SER A 154 3.11 8.25 2.16
C SER A 154 4.09 8.68 1.06
N ILE A 155 5.29 8.15 1.10
CA ILE A 155 6.39 8.50 0.18
C ILE A 155 6.78 7.25 -0.58
N ALA A 156 6.84 7.35 -1.89
CA ALA A 156 7.31 6.27 -2.75
C ALA A 156 8.15 6.85 -3.91
N THR A 157 9.14 6.09 -4.34
CA THR A 157 9.87 6.38 -5.58
C THR A 157 9.08 5.88 -6.79
N ASN A 158 9.43 6.35 -7.96
CA ASN A 158 9.08 5.65 -9.20
C ASN A 158 9.71 4.26 -9.20
N THR A 159 9.14 3.34 -9.99
CA THR A 159 9.79 2.05 -10.25
C THR A 159 10.88 2.23 -11.30
N VAL A 160 12.11 1.92 -10.93
CA VAL A 160 13.27 1.94 -11.80
C VAL A 160 13.93 0.58 -11.77
N ASN A 161 14.28 0.03 -12.94
CA ASN A 161 14.93 -1.28 -13.05
C ASN A 161 14.20 -2.40 -12.27
N GLY A 162 12.84 -2.37 -12.24
CA GLY A 162 12.02 -3.37 -11.57
C GLY A 162 11.93 -3.24 -10.06
N ILE A 163 12.51 -2.20 -9.43
CA ILE A 163 12.47 -1.96 -7.99
C ILE A 163 11.94 -0.56 -7.66
N SER A 164 11.38 -0.43 -6.48
CA SER A 164 10.91 0.83 -5.89
C SER A 164 11.10 0.83 -4.38
N PHE A 165 11.10 2.02 -3.78
CA PHE A 165 11.23 2.20 -2.34
C PHE A 165 10.08 3.02 -1.82
N ALA A 166 9.52 2.64 -0.65
CA ALA A 166 8.42 3.36 -0.05
C ALA A 166 8.46 3.33 1.47
N ALA A 167 7.85 4.35 2.06
CA ALA A 167 7.49 4.39 3.47
C ALA A 167 6.19 5.17 3.67
N SER A 168 5.44 4.80 4.70
CA SER A 168 4.25 5.50 5.14
C SER A 168 4.18 5.55 6.66
N GLY A 169 3.51 6.56 7.21
CA GLY A 169 3.41 6.74 8.65
C GLY A 169 2.89 8.13 9.02
N SER A 170 3.24 8.60 10.20
CA SER A 170 2.89 9.94 10.66
C SER A 170 4.12 10.64 11.24
N PHE A 171 4.32 11.89 10.87
CA PHE A 171 5.28 12.75 11.53
C PHE A 171 4.64 13.39 12.77
N THR A 172 5.27 13.19 13.91
CA THR A 172 4.85 13.72 15.22
C THR A 172 5.80 14.80 15.74
N VAL A 173 6.91 15.08 15.03
CA VAL A 173 7.91 16.08 15.39
C VAL A 173 8.28 16.90 14.15
N LEU A 174 8.38 18.21 14.32
CA LEU A 174 8.83 19.14 13.26
C LEU A 174 10.35 19.08 13.06
N GLY A 175 10.82 19.61 11.93
CA GLY A 175 12.23 19.70 11.59
C GLY A 175 12.77 18.47 10.87
N ALA A 176 14.08 18.29 10.91
CA ALA A 176 14.79 17.26 10.18
C ALA A 176 14.51 15.86 10.78
N GLN A 177 13.92 14.98 10.00
CA GLN A 177 13.62 13.59 10.36
C GLN A 177 14.30 12.64 9.38
N ALA A 178 14.97 11.60 9.91
CA ALA A 178 15.47 10.50 9.10
C ALA A 178 14.33 9.54 8.78
N LEU A 179 14.13 9.22 7.50
CA LEU A 179 13.08 8.34 7.03
C LEU A 179 13.68 7.17 6.27
N THR A 180 13.36 5.95 6.68
CA THR A 180 13.78 4.72 6.01
C THR A 180 12.69 4.27 5.04
N LEU A 181 13.02 4.17 3.76
CA LEU A 181 12.19 3.62 2.70
C LEU A 181 12.54 2.14 2.50
N ASN A 182 11.54 1.28 2.47
CA ASN A 182 11.70 -0.15 2.26
C ASN A 182 11.62 -0.49 0.77
N GLY A 183 12.57 -1.30 0.30
CA GLY A 183 12.65 -1.74 -1.08
C GLY A 183 11.70 -2.89 -1.41
N THR A 184 11.16 -2.88 -2.61
CA THR A 184 10.34 -3.96 -3.18
C THR A 184 10.68 -4.17 -4.64
N GLY A 185 10.34 -5.35 -5.17
CA GLY A 185 10.55 -5.72 -6.56
C GLY A 185 11.80 -6.56 -6.79
N THR A 186 12.16 -6.76 -8.05
CA THR A 186 13.31 -7.57 -8.47
C THR A 186 14.12 -6.76 -9.49
N PRO A 187 15.40 -6.44 -9.21
CA PRO A 187 16.24 -5.75 -10.18
C PRO A 187 16.38 -6.57 -11.46
N THR A 188 16.18 -5.96 -12.62
CA THR A 188 16.26 -6.64 -13.92
C THR A 188 17.66 -6.60 -14.52
N ALA A 189 18.48 -5.61 -14.13
CA ALA A 189 19.87 -5.44 -14.63
C ALA A 189 20.78 -4.93 -13.51
N GLY A 190 22.09 -5.18 -13.66
CA GLY A 190 23.13 -4.60 -12.82
C GLY A 190 23.41 -3.14 -13.18
N GLY A 191 24.13 -2.41 -12.30
CA GLY A 191 24.56 -1.03 -12.50
C GLY A 191 23.87 -0.03 -11.57
N THR A 192 24.37 1.23 -11.60
CA THR A 192 23.81 2.33 -10.78
C THR A 192 22.44 2.74 -11.28
N GLN A 193 21.50 2.92 -10.36
CA GLN A 193 20.15 3.38 -10.66
C GLN A 193 19.86 4.69 -9.91
N ASN A 194 19.18 5.63 -10.58
CA ASN A 194 18.73 6.91 -10.00
C ASN A 194 17.21 6.87 -9.79
N PHE A 195 16.77 7.23 -8.59
CA PHE A 195 15.36 7.27 -8.17
C PHE A 195 14.90 8.69 -7.88
#